data_bb51be832fc38b19e8613625d496f5f5
#
_entry.id   bb51be832fc38b19e8613625d496f5f5
#
_cell.length_a   1.000
_cell.length_b   1.000
_cell.length_c   1.000
_cell.angle_alpha   90.00
_cell.angle_beta   90.00
_cell.angle_gamma   90.00
#
_symmetry.space_group_name_H-M   'P 1'
#
loop_
_entity.id
_entity.type
_entity.pdbx_description
1 polymer ?
#
loop_
_entity_poly.entity_id
_entity_poly.type
_entity_poly.pdbx_seq_one_letter_code
_entity_poly.pdbx_strand_id
1 'polypeptide(L)'
;MNKIKLVRKLKRIGFNPNDFIIVCIGTKKAFLDSVGPRIGTNVSKNTSMIVYGTMEDNCHALSLEEKFAEIKKLYPDKKILAIDACCTKCPEKLGRIELKKGPISPGAGVGKILPCIGDFSIKAFTTDMNSLDLLFDPFIEISHEKKVFKDYVDNAVDIISSAIIEINKLY
;
A
#
# COMPACT_ATOMS: atom_id res chain seq x y z
N MET A 1 -13.39 0.43 3.15
CA MET A 1 -13.97 -0.39 2.04
C MET A 1 -13.74 -1.85 2.41
N ASN A 2 -14.70 -2.75 2.21
CA ASN A 2 -14.48 -4.17 2.48
C ASN A 2 -13.91 -4.91 1.24
N LYS A 3 -13.47 -6.16 1.43
CA LYS A 3 -12.86 -7.02 0.40
C LYS A 3 -13.74 -7.16 -0.85
N ILE A 4 -15.04 -7.47 -0.70
CA ILE A 4 -15.97 -7.66 -1.83
C ILE A 4 -16.08 -6.41 -2.69
N LYS A 5 -16.18 -5.23 -2.06
CA LYS A 5 -16.21 -3.95 -2.78
C LYS A 5 -14.89 -3.67 -3.48
N LEU A 6 -13.76 -4.03 -2.89
CA LEU A 6 -12.45 -3.85 -3.52
C LEU A 6 -12.29 -4.76 -4.73
N VAL A 7 -12.63 -6.05 -4.64
CA VAL A 7 -12.63 -6.99 -5.77
C VAL A 7 -13.50 -6.48 -6.92
N ARG A 8 -14.72 -6.01 -6.64
CA ARG A 8 -15.61 -5.42 -7.66
C ARG A 8 -14.99 -4.19 -8.33
N LYS A 9 -14.31 -3.33 -7.57
CA LYS A 9 -13.62 -2.15 -8.12
C LYS A 9 -12.41 -2.53 -8.95
N LEU A 10 -11.62 -3.52 -8.52
CA LEU A 10 -10.48 -4.04 -9.31
C LEU A 10 -10.97 -4.60 -10.65
N LYS A 11 -12.05 -5.40 -10.66
CA LYS A 11 -12.68 -5.87 -11.90
C LYS A 11 -13.12 -4.71 -12.81
N ARG A 12 -13.73 -3.67 -12.23
CA ARG A 12 -14.25 -2.52 -13.01
C ARG A 12 -13.14 -1.70 -13.67
N ILE A 13 -11.94 -1.64 -13.09
CA ILE A 13 -10.80 -0.98 -13.72
C ILE A 13 -10.05 -1.88 -14.71
N GLY A 14 -10.54 -3.09 -14.97
CA GLY A 14 -9.90 -4.05 -15.86
C GLY A 14 -8.61 -4.62 -15.28
N PHE A 15 -8.54 -4.80 -13.96
CA PHE A 15 -7.36 -5.39 -13.33
C PHE A 15 -7.21 -6.85 -13.79
N ASN A 16 -6.11 -7.12 -14.46
CA ASN A 16 -5.69 -8.44 -14.89
C ASN A 16 -4.28 -8.69 -14.33
N PRO A 17 -4.05 -9.76 -13.57
CA PRO A 17 -2.74 -10.07 -12.97
C PRO A 17 -1.59 -10.11 -13.99
N ASN A 18 -1.88 -10.53 -15.23
CA ASN A 18 -0.88 -10.60 -16.28
C ASN A 18 -0.48 -9.23 -16.85
N ASP A 19 -1.31 -8.20 -16.67
CA ASP A 19 -1.08 -6.86 -17.23
C ASP A 19 -0.59 -5.85 -16.18
N PHE A 20 -0.62 -6.25 -14.90
CA PHE A 20 -0.30 -5.37 -13.78
C PHE A 20 0.93 -5.81 -13.00
N ILE A 21 1.66 -4.82 -12.52
CA ILE A 21 2.69 -4.94 -11.48
C ILE A 21 2.14 -4.31 -10.21
N ILE A 22 2.35 -4.96 -9.07
CA ILE A 22 2.03 -4.42 -7.76
C ILE A 22 3.26 -3.72 -7.18
N VAL A 23 3.12 -2.46 -6.83
CA VAL A 23 4.17 -1.69 -6.13
C VAL A 23 3.66 -1.31 -4.76
N CYS A 24 4.16 -1.96 -3.73
CA CYS A 24 3.80 -1.75 -2.33
C CYS A 24 4.82 -0.82 -1.67
N ILE A 25 4.39 0.39 -1.33
CA ILE A 25 5.26 1.44 -0.81
C ILE A 25 5.26 1.40 0.72
N GLY A 26 6.41 1.62 1.33
CA GLY A 26 6.57 1.69 2.77
C GLY A 26 7.84 1.03 3.30
N THR A 27 7.99 0.97 4.62
CA THR A 27 9.14 0.35 5.29
C THR A 27 8.72 -0.57 6.43
N LYS A 28 9.49 -1.63 6.64
CA LYS A 28 9.32 -2.52 7.81
C LYS A 28 9.77 -1.90 9.12
N LYS A 29 10.54 -0.79 9.07
CA LYS A 29 11.10 -0.13 10.26
C LYS A 29 10.07 0.63 11.08
N ALA A 30 8.96 1.04 10.46
CA ALA A 30 7.86 1.74 11.11
C ALA A 30 6.57 0.94 10.92
N PHE A 31 5.92 0.58 12.03
CA PHE A 31 4.74 -0.29 12.01
C PHE A 31 3.62 0.27 11.11
N LEU A 32 3.31 1.56 11.22
CA LEU A 32 2.24 2.20 10.43
C LEU A 32 2.60 2.32 8.93
N ASP A 33 3.88 2.34 8.59
CA ASP A 33 4.39 2.38 7.22
C ASP A 33 4.62 0.95 6.65
N SER A 34 4.38 -0.09 7.45
CA SER A 34 4.57 -1.48 7.04
C SER A 34 3.41 -2.07 6.24
N VAL A 35 2.32 -1.33 6.06
CA VAL A 35 1.12 -1.79 5.33
C VAL A 35 1.48 -2.28 3.94
N GLY A 36 2.17 -1.45 3.14
CA GLY A 36 2.61 -1.82 1.81
C GLY A 36 3.47 -3.09 1.80
N PRO A 37 4.62 -3.12 2.50
CA PRO A 37 5.49 -4.30 2.58
C PRO A 37 4.79 -5.58 3.03
N ARG A 38 3.87 -5.51 3.98
CA ARG A 38 3.09 -6.66 4.45
C ARG A 38 2.14 -7.18 3.38
N ILE A 39 1.45 -6.27 2.66
CA ILE A 39 0.61 -6.63 1.52
C ILE A 39 1.46 -7.27 0.43
N GLY A 40 2.59 -6.65 0.07
CA GLY A 40 3.50 -7.16 -0.94
C GLY A 40 3.98 -8.58 -0.63
N THR A 41 4.36 -8.84 0.61
CA THR A 41 4.75 -10.18 1.07
C THR A 41 3.60 -11.18 0.96
N ASN A 42 2.38 -10.79 1.36
CA ASN A 42 1.22 -11.69 1.28
C ASN A 42 0.87 -12.02 -0.18
N VAL A 43 0.88 -11.01 -1.06
CA VAL A 43 0.56 -11.20 -2.47
C VAL A 43 1.64 -12.04 -3.17
N SER A 44 2.92 -11.74 -2.97
CA SER A 44 4.03 -12.48 -3.61
C SER A 44 4.09 -13.95 -3.20
N LYS A 45 3.72 -14.29 -1.96
CA LYS A 45 3.68 -15.68 -1.48
C LYS A 45 2.48 -16.48 -2.01
N ASN A 46 1.41 -15.82 -2.40
CA ASN A 46 0.15 -16.48 -2.76
C ASN A 46 -0.28 -16.28 -4.22
N THR A 47 0.55 -15.63 -5.03
CA THR A 47 0.31 -15.40 -6.46
C THR A 47 1.60 -15.48 -7.25
N SER A 48 1.50 -15.58 -8.57
CA SER A 48 2.62 -15.47 -9.52
C SER A 48 2.82 -14.03 -10.02
N MET A 49 2.15 -13.05 -9.44
CA MET A 49 2.24 -11.66 -9.87
C MET A 49 3.63 -11.06 -9.60
N ILE A 50 4.03 -10.12 -10.42
CA ILE A 50 5.23 -9.32 -10.19
C ILE A 50 4.90 -8.30 -9.08
N VAL A 51 5.63 -8.39 -7.95
CA VAL A 51 5.43 -7.56 -6.77
C VAL A 51 6.75 -6.93 -6.35
N TYR A 52 6.75 -5.61 -6.22
CA TYR A 52 7.83 -4.83 -5.61
C TYR A 52 7.38 -4.28 -4.26
N GLY A 53 8.26 -4.26 -3.29
CA GLY A 53 7.97 -3.77 -1.94
C GLY A 53 7.40 -4.84 -1.01
N THR A 54 8.26 -5.77 -0.59
CA THR A 54 7.96 -6.80 0.41
C THR A 54 8.63 -6.47 1.75
N MET A 55 8.36 -7.26 2.79
CA MET A 55 9.06 -7.14 4.09
C MET A 55 10.55 -7.44 3.99
N GLU A 56 10.98 -8.20 2.99
CA GLU A 56 12.40 -8.53 2.74
C GLU A 56 13.08 -7.46 1.90
N ASP A 57 12.42 -7.01 0.84
CA ASP A 57 12.89 -5.97 -0.08
C ASP A 57 11.90 -4.79 -0.15
N ASN A 58 12.06 -3.85 0.77
CA ASN A 58 11.14 -2.73 0.90
C ASN A 58 11.27 -1.73 -0.25
N CYS A 59 10.15 -1.15 -0.65
CA CYS A 59 10.06 -0.04 -1.58
C CYS A 59 9.76 1.24 -0.80
N HIS A 60 10.80 1.83 -0.21
CA HIS A 60 10.68 3.04 0.62
C HIS A 60 11.20 4.29 -0.09
N ALA A 61 10.99 5.45 0.52
CA ALA A 61 11.29 6.75 -0.07
C ALA A 61 12.69 6.91 -0.69
N LEU A 62 13.72 6.22 -0.15
CA LEU A 62 15.10 6.32 -0.67
C LEU A 62 15.37 5.39 -1.86
N SER A 63 14.64 4.28 -1.99
CA SER A 63 14.83 3.29 -3.07
C SER A 63 13.74 3.36 -4.15
N LEU A 64 12.71 4.17 -3.93
CA LEU A 64 11.51 4.18 -4.74
C LEU A 64 11.76 4.63 -6.18
N GLU A 65 12.57 5.67 -6.35
CA GLU A 65 12.87 6.24 -7.67
C GLU A 65 13.66 5.25 -8.52
N GLU A 66 14.68 4.63 -7.95
CA GLU A 66 15.52 3.62 -8.61
C GLU A 66 14.67 2.40 -9.02
N LYS A 67 13.88 1.85 -8.08
CA LYS A 67 12.98 0.72 -8.35
C LYS A 67 11.94 1.05 -9.41
N PHE A 68 11.40 2.27 -9.40
CA PHE A 68 10.44 2.68 -10.40
C PHE A 68 11.04 2.79 -11.80
N ALA A 69 12.26 3.33 -11.90
CA ALA A 69 13.01 3.36 -13.17
C ALA A 69 13.31 1.95 -13.69
N GLU A 70 13.70 1.04 -12.80
CA GLU A 70 13.90 -0.38 -13.12
C GLU A 70 12.61 -1.03 -13.65
N ILE A 71 11.48 -0.85 -12.94
CA ILE A 71 10.18 -1.39 -13.36
C ILE A 71 9.80 -0.89 -14.76
N LYS A 72 9.94 0.40 -15.02
CA LYS A 72 9.61 0.96 -16.33
C LYS A 72 10.50 0.46 -17.45
N LYS A 73 11.77 0.17 -17.15
CA LYS A 73 12.71 -0.42 -18.11
C LYS A 73 12.41 -1.89 -18.41
N LEU A 74 12.12 -2.68 -17.37
CA LEU A 74 11.89 -4.12 -17.51
C LEU A 74 10.49 -4.45 -18.04
N TYR A 75 9.50 -3.61 -17.75
CA TYR A 75 8.09 -3.87 -18.03
C TYR A 75 7.39 -2.64 -18.60
N PRO A 76 7.80 -2.12 -19.77
CA PRO A 76 7.29 -0.85 -20.32
C PRO A 76 5.79 -0.86 -20.59
N ASP A 77 5.22 -2.03 -20.92
CA ASP A 77 3.82 -2.19 -21.32
C ASP A 77 2.88 -2.55 -20.16
N LYS A 78 3.43 -2.84 -18.97
CA LYS A 78 2.61 -3.20 -17.81
C LYS A 78 2.11 -1.97 -17.07
N LYS A 79 0.86 -2.07 -16.59
CA LYS A 79 0.26 -1.08 -15.68
C LYS A 79 0.75 -1.31 -14.26
N ILE A 80 0.85 -0.24 -13.50
CA ILE A 80 1.26 -0.29 -12.10
C ILE A 80 0.07 0.01 -11.20
N LEU A 81 -0.20 -0.90 -10.26
CA LEU A 81 -1.06 -0.65 -9.11
C LEU A 81 -0.17 -0.34 -7.90
N ALA A 82 -0.10 0.94 -7.53
CA ALA A 82 0.65 1.38 -6.36
C ALA A 82 -0.21 1.28 -5.09
N ILE A 83 0.38 0.82 -3.99
CA ILE A 83 -0.29 0.64 -2.70
C ILE A 83 0.54 1.31 -1.61
N ASP A 84 -0.10 2.18 -0.81
CA ASP A 84 0.59 2.94 0.23
C ASP A 84 -0.31 3.18 1.45
N ALA A 85 0.31 3.24 2.63
CA ALA A 85 -0.32 3.74 3.85
C ALA A 85 -0.37 5.27 3.81
N CYS A 86 -1.49 5.84 4.23
CA CYS A 86 -1.68 7.28 4.20
C CYS A 86 -2.15 7.82 5.54
N CYS A 87 -1.62 8.98 5.90
CA CYS A 87 -2.18 9.79 6.97
C CYS A 87 -3.37 10.62 6.46
N THR A 88 -4.27 10.99 7.36
CA THR A 88 -5.41 11.85 7.04
C THR A 88 -5.63 12.93 8.09
N LYS A 89 -6.10 14.10 7.65
CA LYS A 89 -6.61 15.15 8.55
C LYS A 89 -8.11 14.97 8.85
N CYS A 90 -8.77 14.04 8.17
CA CYS A 90 -10.21 13.80 8.27
C CYS A 90 -10.44 12.53 9.10
N PRO A 91 -10.87 12.62 10.37
CA PRO A 91 -11.09 11.43 11.21
C PRO A 91 -12.01 10.39 10.59
N GLU A 92 -13.01 10.81 9.83
CA GLU A 92 -13.94 9.93 9.11
C GLU A 92 -13.30 9.10 8.00
N LYS A 93 -12.05 9.40 7.62
CA LYS A 93 -11.28 8.59 6.66
C LYS A 93 -10.44 7.51 7.32
N LEU A 94 -10.22 7.57 8.63
CA LEU A 94 -9.47 6.52 9.33
C LEU A 94 -10.10 5.14 9.09
N GLY A 95 -9.26 4.15 8.84
CA GLY A 95 -9.67 2.80 8.48
C GLY A 95 -10.27 2.65 7.06
N ARG A 96 -10.36 3.73 6.28
CA ARG A 96 -10.84 3.62 4.89
C ARG A 96 -9.72 3.17 3.95
N ILE A 97 -10.14 2.42 2.94
CA ILE A 97 -9.32 2.02 1.80
C ILE A 97 -9.93 2.67 0.56
N GLU A 98 -9.13 3.34 -0.26
CA GLU A 98 -9.58 3.96 -1.51
C GLU A 98 -8.77 3.41 -2.68
N LEU A 99 -9.47 2.94 -3.73
CA LEU A 99 -8.89 2.65 -5.04
C LEU A 99 -9.26 3.78 -5.99
N LYS A 100 -8.26 4.36 -6.63
CA LYS A 100 -8.41 5.45 -7.62
C LYS A 100 -7.60 5.17 -8.89
N LYS A 101 -8.06 5.73 -10.01
CA LYS A 101 -7.26 5.86 -11.22
C LYS A 101 -6.27 7.02 -11.01
N GLY A 102 -5.04 6.81 -11.42
CA GLY A 102 -3.96 7.78 -11.28
C GLY A 102 -2.94 7.39 -10.22
N PRO A 103 -1.80 8.09 -10.23
CA PRO A 103 -0.66 7.80 -9.38
C PRO A 103 -0.91 8.19 -7.92
N ILE A 104 -0.04 7.67 -7.07
CA ILE A 104 0.12 8.10 -5.69
C ILE A 104 1.40 8.94 -5.57
N SER A 105 1.36 9.97 -4.71
CA SER A 105 2.54 10.75 -4.31
C SER A 105 2.97 10.29 -2.93
N PRO A 106 3.96 9.40 -2.83
CA PRO A 106 4.43 8.91 -1.53
C PRO A 106 5.24 9.99 -0.81
N GLY A 107 5.46 9.82 0.50
CA GLY A 107 6.32 10.71 1.28
C GLY A 107 5.69 12.03 1.72
N ALA A 108 4.43 12.29 1.40
CA ALA A 108 3.74 13.51 1.84
C ALA A 108 3.71 13.67 3.38
N GLY A 109 3.66 12.56 4.11
CA GLY A 109 3.70 12.54 5.58
C GLY A 109 5.08 12.88 6.18
N VAL A 110 6.15 12.79 5.40
CA VAL A 110 7.53 13.07 5.83
C VAL A 110 8.15 14.29 5.13
N GLY A 111 7.33 15.09 4.45
CA GLY A 111 7.76 16.32 3.78
C GLY A 111 8.70 16.13 2.59
N LYS A 112 8.78 14.91 2.03
CA LYS A 112 9.60 14.62 0.84
C LYS A 112 8.76 14.67 -0.42
N ILE A 113 9.30 15.30 -1.45
CA ILE A 113 8.73 15.28 -2.80
C ILE A 113 9.35 14.07 -3.51
N LEU A 114 8.53 13.03 -3.71
CA LEU A 114 8.91 11.82 -4.44
C LEU A 114 8.14 11.75 -5.76
N PRO A 115 8.64 11.01 -6.75
CA PRO A 115 7.92 10.84 -8.01
C PRO A 115 6.55 10.19 -7.78
N CYS A 116 5.57 10.65 -8.53
CA CYS A 116 4.24 10.04 -8.56
C CYS A 116 4.29 8.68 -9.23
N ILE A 117 3.75 7.65 -8.60
CA ILE A 117 3.84 6.27 -9.06
C ILE A 117 2.46 5.65 -9.24
N GLY A 118 2.30 4.89 -10.34
CA GLY A 118 1.16 4.04 -10.62
C GLY A 118 0.19 4.62 -11.65
N ASP A 119 -0.44 3.72 -12.40
CA ASP A 119 -1.58 4.01 -13.25
C ASP A 119 -2.87 3.98 -12.43
N PHE A 120 -2.87 3.20 -11.37
CA PHE A 120 -3.89 3.11 -10.34
C PHE A 120 -3.23 3.08 -8.96
N SER A 121 -3.97 3.54 -7.96
CA SER A 121 -3.47 3.59 -6.58
C SER A 121 -4.51 3.09 -5.58
N ILE A 122 -4.03 2.33 -4.58
CA ILE A 122 -4.77 1.99 -3.37
C ILE A 122 -4.15 2.75 -2.20
N LYS A 123 -4.96 3.57 -1.54
CA LYS A 123 -4.59 4.29 -0.31
C LYS A 123 -5.28 3.65 0.88
N ALA A 124 -4.50 3.27 1.89
CA ALA A 124 -5.00 2.80 3.18
C ALA A 124 -4.80 3.91 4.23
N PHE A 125 -5.88 4.50 4.72
CA PHE A 125 -5.80 5.56 5.73
C PHE A 125 -5.73 4.94 7.12
N THR A 126 -4.52 4.76 7.62
CA THR A 126 -4.24 4.04 8.87
C THR A 126 -3.89 4.93 10.04
N THR A 127 -3.60 6.21 9.79
CA THR A 127 -3.14 7.16 10.80
C THR A 127 -3.73 8.54 10.54
N ASP A 128 -3.99 9.30 11.61
CA ASP A 128 -4.26 10.73 11.49
C ASP A 128 -2.95 11.56 11.56
N MET A 129 -3.04 12.81 11.09
CA MET A 129 -1.87 13.69 11.04
C MET A 129 -1.36 14.13 12.42
N ASN A 130 -2.23 14.12 13.44
CA ASN A 130 -1.86 14.54 14.79
C ASN A 130 -1.08 13.43 15.51
N SER A 131 -1.27 12.20 15.10
CA SER A 131 -0.61 11.02 15.67
C SER A 131 0.68 10.63 14.93
N LEU A 132 1.17 11.45 13.99
CA LEU A 132 2.39 11.15 13.25
C LEU A 132 3.64 11.05 14.15
N ASP A 133 3.72 11.88 15.17
CA ASP A 133 4.84 11.85 16.13
C ASP A 133 4.88 10.52 16.89
N LEU A 134 3.72 9.90 17.08
CA LEU A 134 3.59 8.58 17.69
C LEU A 134 4.20 7.46 16.82
N LEU A 135 4.42 7.70 15.52
CA LEU A 135 5.07 6.74 14.63
C LEU A 135 6.53 6.47 14.99
N PHE A 136 7.16 7.48 15.56
CA PHE A 136 8.60 7.50 15.80
C PHE A 136 8.95 7.36 17.29
N ASP A 137 7.93 7.29 18.18
CA ASP A 137 8.15 7.10 19.62
C ASP A 137 8.33 5.61 19.94
N PRO A 138 9.55 5.18 20.33
CA PRO A 138 9.81 3.80 20.71
C PRO A 138 9.09 3.36 22.01
N PHE A 139 8.64 4.31 22.84
CA PHE A 139 7.97 4.05 24.11
C PHE A 139 6.45 3.88 24.01
N ILE A 140 5.89 4.14 22.84
CA ILE A 140 4.43 4.09 22.60
C ILE A 140 3.86 2.66 22.58
N GLU A 141 4.68 1.67 22.83
CA GLU A 141 4.28 0.25 22.72
C GLU A 141 3.03 -0.15 23.54
N ILE A 142 2.61 0.67 24.51
CA ILE A 142 1.61 0.30 25.52
C ILE A 142 0.31 1.16 25.41
N SER A 143 0.23 2.16 24.54
CA SER A 143 -0.92 3.06 24.51
C SER A 143 -2.15 2.45 23.82
N HIS A 144 -3.35 2.82 24.29
CA HIS A 144 -4.62 2.44 23.69
C HIS A 144 -4.72 2.88 22.21
N GLU A 145 -4.11 4.01 21.87
CA GLU A 145 -4.06 4.57 20.52
C GLU A 145 -3.31 3.66 19.54
N LYS A 146 -2.18 3.08 19.96
CA LYS A 146 -1.44 2.10 19.14
C LYS A 146 -2.30 0.89 18.78
N LYS A 147 -3.13 0.42 19.69
CA LYS A 147 -4.04 -0.69 19.44
C LYS A 147 -5.04 -0.35 18.33
N VAL A 148 -5.61 0.85 18.37
CA VAL A 148 -6.57 1.31 17.34
C VAL A 148 -5.89 1.41 15.97
N PHE A 149 -4.69 2.01 15.88
CA PHE A 149 -3.95 2.09 14.63
C PHE A 149 -3.49 0.70 14.14
N LYS A 150 -3.13 -0.19 15.08
CA LYS A 150 -2.82 -1.57 14.74
C LYS A 150 -3.99 -2.26 14.04
N ASP A 151 -5.20 -2.09 14.54
CA ASP A 151 -6.39 -2.67 13.94
C ASP A 151 -6.64 -2.10 12.52
N TYR A 152 -6.40 -0.81 12.28
CA TYR A 152 -6.49 -0.22 10.94
C TYR A 152 -5.44 -0.79 9.98
N VAL A 153 -4.20 -0.94 10.44
CA VAL A 153 -3.10 -1.54 9.66
C VAL A 153 -3.42 -2.99 9.31
N ASP A 154 -3.74 -3.80 10.31
CA ASP A 154 -4.00 -5.23 10.12
C ASP A 154 -5.22 -5.47 9.21
N ASN A 155 -6.29 -4.70 9.40
CA ASN A 155 -7.49 -4.76 8.56
C ASN A 155 -7.20 -4.32 7.11
N ALA A 156 -6.40 -3.28 6.91
CA ALA A 156 -6.00 -2.85 5.57
C ALA A 156 -5.17 -3.91 4.85
N VAL A 157 -4.19 -4.51 5.55
CA VAL A 157 -3.35 -5.59 5.03
C VAL A 157 -4.22 -6.78 4.62
N ASP A 158 -5.14 -7.22 5.49
CA ASP A 158 -6.02 -8.36 5.21
C ASP A 158 -6.93 -8.09 4.01
N ILE A 159 -7.65 -6.97 4.01
CA ILE A 159 -8.61 -6.63 2.94
C ILE A 159 -7.91 -6.52 1.59
N ILE A 160 -6.78 -5.81 1.53
CA ILE A 160 -6.13 -5.51 0.24
C ILE A 160 -5.44 -6.76 -0.30
N SER A 161 -4.66 -7.47 0.52
CA SER A 161 -3.98 -8.68 0.05
C SER A 161 -4.97 -9.77 -0.34
N SER A 162 -6.01 -10.02 0.48
CA SER A 162 -7.02 -11.04 0.17
C SER A 162 -7.83 -10.70 -1.09
N ALA A 163 -8.10 -9.41 -1.37
CA ALA A 163 -8.80 -9.00 -2.59
C ALA A 163 -7.94 -9.23 -3.84
N ILE A 164 -6.65 -8.91 -3.79
CA ILE A 164 -5.72 -9.14 -4.91
C ILE A 164 -5.52 -10.64 -5.16
N ILE A 165 -5.33 -11.43 -4.09
CA ILE A 165 -5.20 -12.89 -4.20
C ILE A 165 -6.47 -13.52 -4.75
N GLU A 166 -7.65 -13.05 -4.33
CA GLU A 166 -8.94 -13.57 -4.82
C GLU A 166 -9.12 -13.28 -6.31
N ILE A 167 -8.82 -12.06 -6.76
CA ILE A 167 -8.97 -11.72 -8.17
C ILE A 167 -7.94 -12.46 -9.04
N ASN A 168 -6.73 -12.73 -8.53
CA ASN A 168 -5.72 -13.51 -9.25
C ASN A 168 -6.18 -14.94 -9.55
N LYS A 169 -7.02 -15.53 -8.71
CA LYS A 169 -7.58 -16.89 -8.94
C LYS A 169 -8.60 -16.96 -10.08
N LEU A 170 -9.01 -15.83 -10.65
CA LEU A 170 -9.98 -15.78 -11.73
C LEU A 170 -9.31 -15.78 -13.12
N TYR A 171 -8.00 -15.71 -13.14
CA TYR A 171 -7.14 -15.72 -14.33
C TYR A 171 -6.12 -16.86 -14.28
#